data_ce3543d0dadd5b384f253c90c73f57cf
#
_entry.id   ce3543d0dadd5b384f253c90c73f57cf
#
_cell.length_a   1.000
_cell.length_b   1.000
_cell.length_c   1.000
_cell.angle_alpha   90.00
_cell.angle_beta   90.00
_cell.angle_gamma   90.00
#
_symmetry.space_group_name_H-M   'P 1'
#
loop_
_entity.id
_entity.type
_entity.pdbx_description
1 polymer ?
#
loop_
_entity_poly.entity_id
_entity_poly.type
_entity_poly.pdbx_seq_one_letter_code
_entity_poly.pdbx_strand_id
1 'polypeptide(L)'
;MRYNVFEESTWHKYNNFHLFKNYILANSVKAYNRKHRSSEVEKLYNLHLAKNYNLNIPKTLYGIESKDTDTIVKPIMGGSHASEGNKAIHPAIIQEKIVGINKRLFIIKNKTFCFDIITNALDYRDDNNAIVKLGNMNKETITNSKKLTKKLGLNFCALDFINDNNKDWFLEVNTMPMFSAFSIQTNNELAKTIHEEL
;
A
#
# COMPACT_ATOMS: atom_id res chain seq x y z
N MET A 1 25.03 8.78 -12.49
CA MET A 1 24.47 9.55 -11.38
C MET A 1 24.73 8.84 -10.07
N ARG A 2 25.12 9.57 -9.05
CA ARG A 2 25.50 9.00 -7.76
C ARG A 2 24.49 9.39 -6.69
N TYR A 3 24.13 8.45 -5.85
CA TYR A 3 23.15 8.60 -4.78
C TYR A 3 23.78 8.33 -3.41
N ASN A 4 24.99 8.79 -3.25
CA ASN A 4 25.83 8.49 -2.11
C ASN A 4 25.28 8.94 -0.75
N VAL A 5 24.32 9.85 -0.74
CA VAL A 5 23.59 10.21 0.49
C VAL A 5 22.77 9.07 1.07
N PHE A 6 22.48 8.04 0.23
CA PHE A 6 21.65 6.90 0.62
C PHE A 6 22.44 5.59 0.57
N GLU A 7 23.72 5.58 0.79
CA GLU A 7 24.44 4.39 0.42
C GLU A 7 24.17 4.11 -1.09
N GLU A 8 24.81 4.88 -1.90
CA GLU A 8 24.59 5.03 -3.34
C GLU A 8 24.19 3.76 -4.08
N SER A 9 24.92 2.68 -3.84
CA SER A 9 24.70 1.43 -4.55
C SER A 9 23.30 0.86 -4.28
N THR A 10 22.83 0.95 -3.05
CA THR A 10 21.54 0.42 -2.64
C THR A 10 20.39 1.25 -3.24
N TRP A 11 20.47 2.57 -3.10
CA TRP A 11 19.47 3.47 -3.65
C TRP A 11 19.40 3.40 -5.18
N HIS A 12 20.53 3.39 -5.83
CA HIS A 12 20.61 3.33 -7.28
C HIS A 12 20.07 2.01 -7.83
N LYS A 13 20.44 0.88 -7.25
CA LYS A 13 19.90 -0.43 -7.63
C LYS A 13 18.41 -0.50 -7.46
N TYR A 14 17.89 0.01 -6.34
CA TYR A 14 16.48 0.02 -6.04
C TYR A 14 15.69 0.85 -7.05
N ASN A 15 16.13 2.08 -7.32
CA ASN A 15 15.48 2.95 -8.29
C ASN A 15 15.51 2.35 -9.71
N ASN A 16 16.64 1.82 -10.14
CA ASN A 16 16.76 1.15 -11.45
C ASN A 16 15.86 -0.08 -11.55
N PHE A 17 15.74 -0.85 -10.48
CA PHE A 17 14.83 -2.00 -10.47
C PHE A 17 13.37 -1.57 -10.69
N HIS A 18 12.92 -0.52 -10.04
CA HIS A 18 11.56 0.00 -10.23
C HIS A 18 11.34 0.55 -11.64
N LEU A 19 12.28 1.29 -12.18
CA LEU A 19 12.22 1.78 -13.57
C LEU A 19 12.15 0.63 -14.57
N PHE A 20 13.01 -0.38 -14.41
CA PHE A 20 13.02 -1.56 -15.26
C PHE A 20 11.72 -2.36 -15.16
N LYS A 21 11.22 -2.59 -13.95
CA LYS A 21 9.93 -3.26 -13.71
C LYS A 21 8.79 -2.52 -14.42
N ASN A 22 8.72 -1.21 -14.27
CA ASN A 22 7.67 -0.41 -14.89
C ASN A 22 7.77 -0.40 -16.43
N TYR A 23 9.00 -0.41 -16.97
CA TYR A 23 9.21 -0.56 -18.40
C TYR A 23 8.68 -1.89 -18.93
N ILE A 24 8.99 -3.01 -18.27
CA ILE A 24 8.46 -4.32 -18.63
C ILE A 24 6.93 -4.35 -18.55
N LEU A 25 6.34 -3.86 -17.47
CA LEU A 25 4.89 -3.82 -17.30
C LEU A 25 4.21 -2.97 -18.37
N ALA A 26 4.78 -1.82 -18.70
CA ALA A 26 4.22 -0.91 -19.72
C ALA A 26 4.25 -1.52 -21.13
N ASN A 27 5.22 -2.37 -21.42
CA ASN A 27 5.39 -2.97 -22.74
C ASN A 27 4.83 -4.40 -22.87
N SER A 28 4.42 -5.04 -21.77
CA SER A 28 3.83 -6.37 -21.81
C SER A 28 2.40 -6.34 -22.33
N VAL A 29 2.09 -7.18 -23.31
CA VAL A 29 0.75 -7.32 -23.89
C VAL A 29 -0.25 -7.83 -22.86
N LYS A 30 0.18 -8.66 -21.93
CA LYS A 30 -0.66 -9.29 -20.88
C LYS A 30 -0.53 -8.62 -19.51
N ALA A 31 0.18 -7.51 -19.40
CA ALA A 31 0.35 -6.85 -18.12
C ALA A 31 -0.98 -6.27 -17.62
N TYR A 32 -1.38 -6.65 -16.44
CA TYR A 32 -2.64 -6.20 -15.82
C TYR A 32 -2.61 -4.71 -15.38
N ASN A 33 -1.45 -4.14 -15.12
CA ASN A 33 -1.25 -2.73 -14.77
C ASN A 33 -0.36 -2.01 -15.80
N ARG A 34 -0.71 -2.10 -17.09
CA ARG A 34 0.12 -1.63 -18.21
C ARG A 34 0.49 -0.15 -18.17
N LYS A 35 -0.41 0.69 -17.66
CA LYS A 35 -0.21 2.14 -17.58
C LYS A 35 0.50 2.60 -16.32
N HIS A 36 0.88 1.64 -15.47
CA HIS A 36 1.54 1.95 -14.22
C HIS A 36 2.90 2.60 -14.44
N ARG A 37 3.16 3.68 -13.72
CA ARG A 37 4.42 4.43 -13.73
C ARG A 37 5.05 4.41 -12.34
N SER A 38 6.36 4.62 -12.25
CA SER A 38 7.06 4.61 -10.96
C SER A 38 6.54 5.65 -9.97
N SER A 39 6.25 6.86 -10.45
CA SER A 39 5.67 7.94 -9.65
C SER A 39 4.28 7.63 -9.08
N GLU A 40 3.57 6.69 -9.71
CA GLU A 40 2.22 6.30 -9.29
C GLU A 40 2.23 5.29 -8.13
N VAL A 41 3.40 4.78 -7.76
CA VAL A 41 3.59 3.87 -6.61
C VAL A 41 4.31 4.48 -5.44
N GLU A 42 4.75 5.71 -5.55
CA GLU A 42 5.33 6.42 -4.42
C GLU A 42 4.28 6.64 -3.33
N LYS A 43 4.62 6.28 -2.12
CA LYS A 43 3.69 6.36 -0.99
C LYS A 43 3.17 7.79 -0.77
N LEU A 44 4.03 8.81 -0.91
CA LEU A 44 3.62 10.20 -0.76
C LEU A 44 2.63 10.64 -1.83
N TYR A 45 2.87 10.25 -3.09
CA TYR A 45 1.97 10.54 -4.18
C TYR A 45 0.61 9.85 -3.99
N ASN A 46 0.63 8.59 -3.58
CA ASN A 46 -0.59 7.84 -3.29
C ASN A 46 -1.38 8.44 -2.12
N LEU A 47 -0.72 8.90 -1.06
CA LEU A 47 -1.35 9.61 0.05
C LEU A 47 -1.97 10.94 -0.41
N HIS A 48 -1.25 11.70 -1.23
CA HIS A 48 -1.77 12.94 -1.80
C HIS A 48 -3.03 12.69 -2.64
N LEU A 49 -2.99 11.71 -3.54
CA LEU A 49 -4.15 11.36 -4.35
C LEU A 49 -5.30 10.84 -3.47
N ALA A 50 -5.01 9.98 -2.49
CA ALA A 50 -6.03 9.44 -1.59
C ALA A 50 -6.82 10.56 -0.90
N LYS A 51 -6.13 11.59 -0.42
CA LYS A 51 -6.77 12.80 0.15
C LYS A 51 -7.68 13.49 -0.87
N ASN A 52 -7.24 13.63 -2.12
CA ASN A 52 -8.02 14.25 -3.19
C ASN A 52 -9.26 13.44 -3.58
N TYR A 53 -9.28 12.14 -3.27
CA TYR A 53 -10.43 11.25 -3.43
C TYR A 53 -11.19 10.99 -2.13
N ASN A 54 -11.06 11.88 -1.13
CA ASN A 54 -11.77 11.83 0.15
C ASN A 54 -11.52 10.53 0.94
N LEU A 55 -10.33 9.95 0.84
CA LEU A 55 -9.89 8.92 1.77
C LEU A 55 -9.23 9.59 2.98
N ASN A 56 -9.51 9.09 4.18
CA ASN A 56 -8.81 9.58 5.37
C ASN A 56 -7.35 9.10 5.31
N ILE A 57 -6.42 10.01 5.56
CA ILE A 57 -4.99 9.71 5.65
C ILE A 57 -4.48 10.12 7.04
N PRO A 58 -3.60 9.34 7.68
CA PRO A 58 -2.96 9.78 8.91
C PRO A 58 -2.13 11.05 8.68
N LYS A 59 -1.95 11.85 9.73
CA LYS A 59 -1.06 13.01 9.68
C LYS A 59 0.33 12.55 9.20
N THR A 60 0.82 13.15 8.15
CA THR A 60 2.02 12.68 7.46
C THR A 60 2.98 13.84 7.23
N LEU A 61 4.24 13.63 7.58
CA LEU A 61 5.36 14.52 7.34
C LEU A 61 6.39 13.79 6.45
N TYR A 62 7.01 14.52 5.55
CA TYR A 62 8.21 14.09 4.85
C TYR A 62 9.41 14.83 5.42
N GLY A 63 10.37 14.10 5.97
CA GLY A 63 11.55 14.69 6.61
C GLY A 63 12.39 13.68 7.36
N ILE A 64 13.28 14.17 8.20
CA ILE A 64 14.16 13.34 9.03
C ILE A 64 13.72 13.29 10.50
N GLU A 65 12.84 14.17 10.92
CA GLU A 65 12.37 14.24 12.30
C GLU A 65 10.97 14.84 12.38
N SER A 66 10.17 14.38 13.35
CA SER A 66 8.90 14.97 13.74
C SER A 66 8.95 15.39 15.21
N LYS A 67 8.17 16.41 15.55
CA LYS A 67 7.93 16.79 16.96
C LYS A 67 6.92 15.85 17.64
N ASP A 68 6.12 15.17 16.85
CA ASP A 68 5.14 14.20 17.35
C ASP A 68 5.91 12.92 17.74
N THR A 69 5.56 12.33 18.88
CA THR A 69 6.26 11.16 19.43
C THR A 69 5.56 9.84 19.09
N ASP A 70 4.24 9.87 18.90
CA ASP A 70 3.45 8.69 18.53
C ASP A 70 3.37 8.55 17.01
N THR A 71 4.49 8.20 16.42
CA THR A 71 4.67 8.13 14.97
C THR A 71 5.39 6.87 14.54
N ILE A 72 5.25 6.57 13.26
CA ILE A 72 5.98 5.52 12.56
C ILE A 72 6.80 6.13 11.43
N VAL A 73 7.95 5.54 11.16
CA VAL A 73 8.84 5.91 10.06
C VAL A 73 8.71 4.87 8.96
N LYS A 74 8.49 5.34 7.74
CA LYS A 74 8.36 4.48 6.54
C LYS A 74 9.29 4.97 5.44
N PRO A 75 9.91 4.08 4.65
CA PRO A 75 10.61 4.48 3.44
C PRO A 75 9.61 5.06 2.42
N ILE A 76 10.08 5.99 1.60
CA ILE A 76 9.26 6.64 0.55
C ILE A 76 8.82 5.61 -0.49
N MET A 77 9.71 4.71 -0.84
CA MET A 77 9.51 3.70 -1.87
C MET A 77 9.76 2.30 -1.32
N GLY A 78 9.12 1.32 -1.96
CA GLY A 78 9.33 -0.10 -1.69
C GLY A 78 8.52 -0.69 -0.57
N GLY A 79 8.75 -1.98 -0.37
CA GLY A 79 8.03 -2.82 0.59
C GLY A 79 8.73 -2.99 1.93
N SER A 80 9.67 -2.12 2.29
CA SER A 80 10.33 -2.19 3.60
C SER A 80 9.35 -1.91 4.72
N HIS A 81 9.64 -2.51 5.88
CA HIS A 81 8.80 -2.42 7.07
C HIS A 81 8.82 -0.99 7.66
N ALA A 82 7.71 -0.61 8.26
CA ALA A 82 7.64 0.56 9.10
C ALA A 82 8.32 0.28 10.44
N SER A 83 8.91 1.31 11.04
CA SER A 83 9.45 1.25 12.40
C SER A 83 8.79 2.32 13.27
N GLU A 84 8.63 2.04 14.56
CA GLU A 84 8.21 3.06 15.51
C GLU A 84 9.31 4.10 15.70
N GLY A 85 8.91 5.35 15.85
CA GLY A 85 9.81 6.46 16.09
C GLY A 85 9.44 7.72 15.32
N ASN A 86 10.16 8.78 15.64
CA ASN A 86 9.95 10.10 15.06
C ASN A 86 11.19 10.65 14.35
N LYS A 87 12.22 9.83 14.20
CA LYS A 87 13.49 10.19 13.54
C LYS A 87 13.88 9.17 12.49
N ALA A 88 14.47 9.64 11.42
CA ALA A 88 15.03 8.83 10.35
C ALA A 88 16.47 9.28 10.03
N ILE A 89 17.31 8.36 9.58
CA ILE A 89 18.68 8.66 9.15
C ILE A 89 18.66 9.45 7.83
N HIS A 90 17.69 9.17 6.99
CA HIS A 90 17.46 9.83 5.69
C HIS A 90 16.02 10.35 5.61
N PRO A 91 15.72 11.30 4.70
CA PRO A 91 14.35 11.73 4.50
C PRO A 91 13.40 10.57 4.27
N ALA A 92 12.38 10.48 5.09
CA ALA A 92 11.41 9.39 5.13
C ALA A 92 9.98 9.94 5.32
N ILE A 93 9.01 9.07 5.22
CA ILE A 93 7.64 9.37 5.65
C ILE A 93 7.58 9.15 7.16
N ILE A 94 7.26 10.19 7.90
CA ILE A 94 6.97 10.11 9.33
C ILE A 94 5.46 10.32 9.45
N GLN A 95 4.77 9.33 9.97
CA GLN A 95 3.32 9.28 9.93
C GLN A 95 2.76 8.98 11.32
N GLU A 96 1.66 9.64 11.67
CA GLU A 96 0.88 9.35 12.87
C GLU A 96 0.60 7.84 12.97
N LYS A 97 0.86 7.26 14.14
CA LYS A 97 0.56 5.87 14.42
C LYS A 97 -0.91 5.71 14.72
N ILE A 98 -1.64 5.07 13.82
CA ILE A 98 -3.04 4.73 14.04
C ILE A 98 -3.12 3.35 14.70
N VAL A 99 -3.89 3.25 15.76
CA VAL A 99 -4.18 1.99 16.45
C VAL A 99 -5.55 1.49 16.00
N GLY A 100 -5.61 0.24 15.56
CA GLY A 100 -6.85 -0.34 15.06
C GLY A 100 -6.66 -1.67 14.36
N ILE A 101 -7.68 -2.12 13.65
CA ILE A 101 -7.66 -3.35 12.86
C ILE A 101 -7.07 -3.07 11.50
N ASN A 102 -6.01 -3.79 11.13
CA ASN A 102 -5.49 -3.73 9.77
C ASN A 102 -6.51 -4.29 8.79
N LYS A 103 -6.72 -3.59 7.68
CA LYS A 103 -7.63 -4.01 6.62
C LYS A 103 -6.93 -4.00 5.28
N ARG A 104 -7.24 -4.98 4.45
CA ARG A 104 -6.79 -5.03 3.07
C ARG A 104 -7.96 -5.12 2.12
N LEU A 105 -8.05 -4.16 1.21
CA LEU A 105 -9.05 -4.09 0.17
C LEU A 105 -8.43 -4.46 -1.18
N PHE A 106 -8.72 -5.64 -1.71
CA PHE A 106 -8.39 -5.99 -3.08
C PHE A 106 -9.39 -5.36 -4.04
N ILE A 107 -8.88 -4.79 -5.11
CA ILE A 107 -9.67 -4.26 -6.23
C ILE A 107 -9.19 -4.96 -7.50
N ILE A 108 -10.12 -5.66 -8.16
CA ILE A 108 -9.92 -6.35 -9.43
C ILE A 108 -10.94 -5.75 -10.41
N LYS A 109 -10.53 -4.80 -11.24
CA LYS A 109 -11.44 -3.97 -12.04
C LYS A 109 -12.58 -3.39 -11.19
N ASN A 110 -13.78 -3.93 -11.28
CA ASN A 110 -14.95 -3.47 -10.53
C ASN A 110 -15.28 -4.32 -9.31
N LYS A 111 -14.66 -5.50 -9.16
CA LYS A 111 -14.88 -6.41 -8.04
C LYS A 111 -13.97 -6.04 -6.86
N THR A 112 -14.45 -6.31 -5.65
CA THR A 112 -13.71 -5.98 -4.41
C THR A 112 -13.83 -7.10 -3.40
N PHE A 113 -12.73 -7.34 -2.67
CA PHE A 113 -12.68 -8.24 -1.52
C PHE A 113 -12.01 -7.49 -0.38
N CYS A 114 -12.66 -7.45 0.78
CA CYS A 114 -12.12 -6.81 1.98
C CYS A 114 -11.77 -7.87 3.01
N PHE A 115 -10.62 -7.70 3.65
CA PHE A 115 -10.14 -8.58 4.71
C PHE A 115 -9.73 -7.77 5.93
N ASP A 116 -10.02 -8.32 7.10
CA ASP A 116 -9.45 -7.90 8.37
C ASP A 116 -8.21 -8.73 8.65
N ILE A 117 -7.15 -8.09 9.12
CA ILE A 117 -5.90 -8.73 9.53
C ILE A 117 -5.68 -8.42 11.00
N ILE A 118 -5.88 -9.42 11.83
CA ILE A 118 -5.70 -9.31 13.29
C ILE A 118 -4.27 -9.69 13.61
N THR A 119 -3.52 -8.75 14.17
CA THR A 119 -2.11 -8.92 14.53
C THR A 119 -1.76 -8.04 15.72
N ASN A 120 -0.75 -8.44 16.49
CA ASN A 120 -0.15 -7.63 17.54
C ASN A 120 1.14 -6.91 17.07
N ALA A 121 1.62 -7.23 15.87
CA ALA A 121 2.80 -6.59 15.30
C ALA A 121 2.44 -5.29 14.57
N LEU A 122 3.40 -4.38 14.48
CA LEU A 122 3.27 -3.16 13.66
C LEU A 122 3.07 -3.49 12.17
N ASP A 123 3.75 -4.52 11.71
CA ASP A 123 3.57 -5.10 10.38
C ASP A 123 3.14 -6.56 10.54
N TYR A 124 1.97 -6.91 10.02
CA TYR A 124 1.42 -8.26 10.16
C TYR A 124 2.31 -9.35 9.54
N ARG A 125 3.23 -8.98 8.65
CA ARG A 125 4.19 -9.90 8.04
C ARG A 125 5.23 -10.40 9.03
N ASP A 126 5.41 -9.70 10.14
CA ASP A 126 6.30 -10.05 11.23
C ASP A 126 5.61 -10.89 12.31
N ASP A 127 4.31 -11.13 12.15
CA ASP A 127 3.50 -11.91 13.10
C ASP A 127 3.06 -13.25 12.51
N ASN A 128 3.74 -14.32 12.91
CA ASN A 128 3.38 -15.67 12.47
C ASN A 128 1.99 -16.13 12.94
N ASN A 129 1.39 -15.43 13.91
CA ASN A 129 0.06 -15.69 14.44
C ASN A 129 -1.00 -14.74 13.86
N ALA A 130 -0.66 -13.92 12.88
CA ALA A 130 -1.61 -13.04 12.24
C ALA A 130 -2.79 -13.82 11.65
N ILE A 131 -4.01 -13.38 11.94
CA ILE A 131 -5.23 -14.02 11.48
C ILE A 131 -5.83 -13.16 10.38
N VAL A 132 -6.01 -13.74 9.21
CA VAL A 132 -6.73 -13.13 8.08
C VAL A 132 -8.15 -13.68 8.05
N LYS A 133 -9.14 -12.82 7.97
CA LYS A 133 -10.56 -13.18 7.81
C LYS A 133 -11.28 -12.24 6.85
N LEU A 134 -12.39 -12.68 6.28
CA LEU A 134 -13.28 -11.78 5.54
C LEU A 134 -13.73 -10.64 6.44
N GLY A 135 -13.64 -9.43 5.92
CA GLY A 135 -14.00 -8.19 6.60
C GLY A 135 -14.96 -7.34 5.79
N ASN A 136 -15.38 -6.26 6.40
CA ASN A 136 -16.23 -5.26 5.77
C ASN A 136 -15.57 -3.89 5.79
N MET A 137 -15.92 -3.05 4.84
CA MET A 137 -15.44 -1.67 4.74
C MET A 137 -16.60 -0.75 4.38
N ASN A 138 -16.53 0.49 4.81
CA ASN A 138 -17.52 1.50 4.47
C ASN A 138 -17.67 1.62 2.94
N LYS A 139 -18.91 1.69 2.46
CA LYS A 139 -19.23 1.78 1.02
C LYS A 139 -18.60 3.02 0.37
N GLU A 140 -18.53 4.11 1.10
CA GLU A 140 -17.88 5.34 0.62
C GLU A 140 -16.37 5.13 0.47
N THR A 141 -15.71 4.52 1.45
CA THR A 141 -14.28 4.16 1.37
C THR A 141 -14.01 3.27 0.15
N ILE A 142 -14.82 2.25 -0.10
CA ILE A 142 -14.70 1.38 -1.28
C ILE A 142 -14.86 2.20 -2.56
N THR A 143 -15.87 3.06 -2.64
CA THR A 143 -16.14 3.88 -3.82
C THR A 143 -14.98 4.83 -4.13
N ASN A 144 -14.45 5.49 -3.11
CA ASN A 144 -13.34 6.43 -3.24
C ASN A 144 -12.04 5.70 -3.58
N SER A 145 -11.82 4.50 -3.02
CA SER A 145 -10.71 3.61 -3.39
C SER A 145 -10.76 3.21 -4.87
N LYS A 146 -11.93 2.87 -5.41
CA LYS A 146 -12.09 2.57 -6.83
C LYS A 146 -11.78 3.78 -7.73
N LYS A 147 -12.16 4.98 -7.31
CA LYS A 147 -11.81 6.22 -8.04
C LYS A 147 -10.30 6.44 -8.07
N LEU A 148 -9.64 6.25 -6.91
CA LEU A 148 -8.19 6.35 -6.77
C LEU A 148 -7.47 5.35 -7.69
N THR A 149 -7.83 4.07 -7.63
CA THR A 149 -7.19 3.03 -8.43
C THR A 149 -7.41 3.21 -9.93
N LYS A 150 -8.59 3.68 -10.34
CA LYS A 150 -8.87 4.08 -11.71
C LYS A 150 -7.97 5.24 -12.18
N LYS A 151 -7.75 6.25 -11.31
CA LYS A 151 -6.83 7.36 -11.60
C LYS A 151 -5.40 6.86 -11.77
N LEU A 152 -4.97 5.92 -10.95
CA LEU A 152 -3.66 5.26 -11.04
C LEU A 152 -3.53 4.30 -12.24
N GLY A 153 -4.61 3.99 -12.94
CA GLY A 153 -4.61 3.05 -14.07
C GLY A 153 -4.43 1.60 -13.65
N LEU A 154 -4.82 1.25 -12.41
CA LEU A 154 -4.65 -0.07 -11.85
C LEU A 154 -5.89 -0.93 -12.06
N ASN A 155 -5.70 -2.09 -12.68
CA ASN A 155 -6.76 -3.10 -12.87
C ASN A 155 -6.76 -4.15 -11.74
N PHE A 156 -5.62 -4.33 -11.09
CA PHE A 156 -5.44 -5.21 -9.93
C PHE A 156 -4.50 -4.58 -8.93
N CYS A 157 -4.96 -4.42 -7.72
CA CYS A 157 -4.16 -3.90 -6.62
C CYS A 157 -4.79 -4.27 -5.28
N ALA A 158 -4.07 -4.04 -4.20
CA ALA A 158 -4.62 -4.00 -2.86
C ALA A 158 -4.32 -2.64 -2.22
N LEU A 159 -5.28 -2.14 -1.46
CA LEU A 159 -5.13 -0.95 -0.63
C LEU A 159 -5.10 -1.38 0.82
N ASP A 160 -4.14 -0.84 1.55
CA ASP A 160 -3.97 -1.12 2.97
C ASP A 160 -4.54 0.03 3.80
N PHE A 161 -5.31 -0.33 4.83
CA PHE A 161 -5.97 0.58 5.75
C PHE A 161 -5.77 0.12 7.20
N ILE A 162 -5.99 1.04 8.14
CA ILE A 162 -6.27 0.72 9.54
C ILE A 162 -7.64 1.29 9.88
N ASN A 163 -8.49 0.49 10.52
CA ASN A 163 -9.77 0.92 11.04
C ASN A 163 -9.68 1.12 12.55
N ASP A 164 -9.92 2.35 13.02
CA ASP A 164 -9.88 2.74 14.44
C ASP A 164 -11.25 2.65 15.13
N ASN A 165 -12.19 1.87 14.57
CA ASN A 165 -13.61 1.75 14.89
C ASN A 165 -14.48 2.92 14.40
N ASN A 166 -13.91 4.05 14.01
CA ASN A 166 -14.65 5.20 13.51
C ASN A 166 -14.41 5.43 12.02
N LYS A 167 -13.17 5.23 11.59
CA LYS A 167 -12.70 5.57 10.24
C LYS A 167 -11.78 4.51 9.68
N ASP A 168 -11.80 4.38 8.37
CA ASP A 168 -10.79 3.65 7.61
C ASP A 168 -9.69 4.64 7.21
N TRP A 169 -8.48 4.45 7.73
CA TRP A 169 -7.30 5.26 7.46
C TRP A 169 -6.48 4.61 6.37
N PHE A 170 -6.42 5.25 5.21
CA PHE A 170 -5.64 4.77 4.06
C PHE A 170 -4.13 4.90 4.33
N LEU A 171 -3.38 3.84 4.06
CA LEU A 171 -1.95 3.77 4.25
C LEU A 171 -1.16 3.75 2.94
N GLU A 172 -1.49 2.83 2.04
CA GLU A 172 -0.78 2.68 0.77
C GLU A 172 -1.57 1.86 -0.27
N VAL A 173 -1.11 1.94 -1.52
CA VAL A 173 -1.52 1.06 -2.62
C VAL A 173 -0.41 0.06 -2.89
N ASN A 174 -0.77 -1.21 -2.92
CA ASN A 174 0.11 -2.29 -3.36
C ASN A 174 -0.29 -2.75 -4.77
N THR A 175 0.59 -2.53 -5.74
CA THR A 175 0.33 -2.80 -7.16
C THR A 175 0.65 -4.23 -7.59
N MET A 176 1.26 -5.01 -6.71
CA MET A 176 1.53 -6.45 -6.89
C MET A 176 1.28 -7.18 -5.57
N PRO A 177 0.04 -7.18 -5.09
CA PRO A 177 -0.26 -7.77 -3.80
C PRO A 177 -0.17 -9.30 -3.86
N MET A 178 0.47 -9.88 -2.84
CA MET A 178 0.32 -11.31 -2.59
C MET A 178 -1.13 -11.56 -2.12
N PHE A 179 -1.76 -12.58 -2.68
CA PHE A 179 -3.18 -12.85 -2.44
C PHE A 179 -3.47 -14.28 -1.95
N SER A 180 -2.49 -15.18 -1.95
CA SER A 180 -2.71 -16.61 -1.67
C SER A 180 -3.38 -16.84 -0.31
N ALA A 181 -2.83 -16.26 0.77
CA ALA A 181 -3.37 -16.39 2.12
C ALA A 181 -4.79 -15.81 2.24
N PHE A 182 -5.08 -14.76 1.48
CA PHE A 182 -6.40 -14.11 1.44
C PHE A 182 -7.40 -14.92 0.61
N SER A 183 -6.94 -15.56 -0.46
CA SER A 183 -7.79 -16.36 -1.34
C SER A 183 -8.39 -17.56 -0.63
N ILE A 184 -7.63 -18.20 0.27
CA ILE A 184 -8.10 -19.32 1.08
C ILE A 184 -9.35 -18.92 1.89
N GLN A 185 -9.39 -17.69 2.41
CA GLN A 185 -10.52 -17.18 3.20
C GLN A 185 -11.81 -16.96 2.38
N THR A 186 -11.72 -17.03 1.07
CA THR A 186 -12.83 -16.88 0.14
C THR A 186 -13.13 -18.17 -0.64
N ASN A 187 -12.67 -19.33 -0.15
CA ASN A 187 -12.74 -20.60 -0.91
C ASN A 187 -12.19 -20.44 -2.34
N ASN A 188 -11.10 -19.68 -2.49
CA ASN A 188 -10.42 -19.34 -3.75
C ASN A 188 -11.20 -18.43 -4.72
N GLU A 189 -12.31 -17.84 -4.32
CA GLU A 189 -13.04 -16.88 -5.17
C GLU A 189 -12.18 -15.65 -5.54
N LEU A 190 -11.32 -15.19 -4.65
CA LEU A 190 -10.38 -14.10 -4.97
C LEU A 190 -9.45 -14.51 -6.13
N ALA A 191 -8.80 -15.67 -6.04
CA ALA A 191 -7.90 -16.17 -7.09
C ALA A 191 -8.65 -16.42 -8.42
N LYS A 192 -9.83 -17.01 -8.35
CA LYS A 192 -10.71 -17.22 -9.51
C LYS A 192 -11.07 -15.89 -10.17
N THR A 193 -11.49 -14.91 -9.38
CA THR A 193 -11.80 -13.56 -9.88
C THR A 193 -10.60 -12.90 -10.56
N ILE A 194 -9.39 -13.02 -9.98
CA ILE A 194 -8.18 -12.51 -10.59
C ILE A 194 -7.95 -13.17 -11.96
N HIS A 195 -8.10 -14.50 -12.04
CA HIS A 195 -7.90 -15.24 -13.28
C HIS A 195 -8.93 -14.89 -14.37
N GLU A 196 -10.20 -14.71 -14.01
CA GLU A 196 -11.28 -14.40 -14.94
C GLU A 196 -11.25 -12.96 -15.45
N GLU A 197 -10.81 -12.03 -14.60
CA GLU A 197 -10.87 -10.60 -14.90
C GLU A 197 -9.60 -10.04 -15.55
N LEU A 198 -8.45 -10.69 -15.42
CA LEU A 198 -7.18 -10.22 -15.95
C LEU A 198 -6.67 -11.05 -17.11
#